data_c9eacf6509dedd0ca20ddf75473d1ffc
#
_entry.id   c9eacf6509dedd0ca20ddf75473d1ffc
#
_cell.length_a   1.000
_cell.length_b   1.000
_cell.length_c   1.000
_cell.angle_alpha   90.00
_cell.angle_beta   90.00
_cell.angle_gamma   90.00
#
_symmetry.space_group_name_H-M   'P 1'
#
loop_
_entity.id
_entity.type
_entity.pdbx_description
1 polymer ?
#
loop_
_entity_poly.entity_id
_entity_poly.type
_entity_poly.pdbx_seq_one_letter_code
_entity_poly.pdbx_strand_id
1 'polypeptide(L)'
;GAAIGAGLLVSPVETMATVSADEASPLSVSIAPAADRETRDDDVSRSAERREARQEKRAARQEKKEREARRAAREERRAERQAAKDPRSVARSLLGEYGFSDDQFGCLDALWVSESDWEVDADNPTSSAYGIPQALTETHDLPADYMTDAETQIRWGLGYIADSYGSPCSAWEFKQANNWY
;
A
#
# COMPACT_ATOMS: atom_id res chain seq x y z
N GLY A 1 -17.06 -32.38 19.97
CA GLY A 1 -17.01 -32.33 21.42
C GLY A 1 -17.24 -30.91 21.88
N ALA A 2 -18.40 -30.63 22.46
CA ALA A 2 -18.78 -29.34 23.05
C ALA A 2 -18.17 -29.18 24.44
N ALA A 3 -17.76 -27.98 24.82
CA ALA A 3 -17.58 -27.61 26.22
C ALA A 3 -18.09 -26.18 26.42
N ILE A 4 -19.16 -26.10 27.21
CA ILE A 4 -19.82 -24.91 27.68
C ILE A 4 -19.14 -24.51 29.00
N GLY A 5 -18.64 -23.28 29.14
CA GLY A 5 -18.11 -22.72 30.39
C GLY A 5 -19.07 -21.65 30.91
N ALA A 6 -19.80 -21.96 31.97
CA ALA A 6 -20.67 -21.03 32.69
C ALA A 6 -19.84 -20.16 33.65
N GLY A 7 -19.90 -18.85 33.52
CA GLY A 7 -19.33 -17.85 34.45
C GLY A 7 -20.35 -17.47 35.51
N LEU A 8 -19.99 -17.65 36.77
CA LEU A 8 -20.75 -17.34 37.97
C LEU A 8 -20.81 -15.82 38.20
N LEU A 9 -22.02 -15.30 38.35
CA LEU A 9 -22.32 -13.97 38.90
C LEU A 9 -22.10 -13.97 40.41
N VAL A 10 -21.20 -13.11 40.90
CA VAL A 10 -21.07 -12.82 42.33
C VAL A 10 -21.62 -11.42 42.59
N SER A 11 -22.71 -11.34 43.33
CA SER A 11 -23.29 -10.10 43.84
C SER A 11 -22.54 -9.68 45.08
N PRO A 12 -22.22 -8.39 45.30
CA PRO A 12 -21.72 -7.92 46.57
C PRO A 12 -22.86 -7.65 47.57
N VAL A 13 -22.62 -8.11 48.78
CA VAL A 13 -23.48 -7.95 49.96
C VAL A 13 -23.45 -6.49 50.41
N GLU A 14 -24.64 -5.88 50.58
CA GLU A 14 -24.81 -4.58 51.23
C GLU A 14 -24.55 -4.69 52.74
N THR A 15 -23.56 -3.97 53.22
CA THR A 15 -23.33 -3.80 54.66
C THR A 15 -23.99 -2.47 55.08
N MET A 16 -25.09 -2.56 55.79
CA MET A 16 -25.73 -1.40 56.43
C MET A 16 -24.88 -0.96 57.61
N ALA A 17 -24.29 0.24 57.52
CA ALA A 17 -23.69 0.93 58.66
C ALA A 17 -24.71 1.87 59.28
N THR A 18 -25.01 1.63 60.55
CA THR A 18 -25.86 2.47 61.39
C THR A 18 -25.15 3.79 61.67
N VAL A 19 -25.79 4.89 61.30
CA VAL A 19 -25.31 6.25 61.58
C VAL A 19 -25.85 6.68 62.95
N SER A 20 -24.96 6.86 63.90
CA SER A 20 -25.26 7.57 65.17
C SER A 20 -25.36 9.07 64.89
N ALA A 21 -26.44 9.65 65.29
CA ALA A 21 -26.65 11.09 65.34
C ALA A 21 -25.82 11.70 66.44
N ASP A 22 -24.88 12.62 66.10
CA ASP A 22 -24.23 13.48 67.06
C ASP A 22 -24.13 14.90 66.55
N GLU A 23 -24.64 15.78 67.37
CA GLU A 23 -24.54 17.24 67.48
C GLU A 23 -24.23 18.12 66.25
N ALA A 24 -25.24 18.92 65.88
CA ALA A 24 -25.13 20.05 65.01
C ALA A 24 -24.32 21.21 65.59
N SER A 25 -23.11 21.38 65.15
CA SER A 25 -22.41 22.68 65.28
C SER A 25 -22.83 23.58 64.10
N PRO A 26 -23.17 24.85 64.35
CA PRO A 26 -23.51 25.76 63.22
C PRO A 26 -22.25 26.10 62.47
N LEU A 27 -22.16 25.57 61.22
CA LEU A 27 -21.12 25.96 60.27
C LEU A 27 -21.34 27.45 59.94
N SER A 28 -20.43 28.29 60.41
CA SER A 28 -20.29 29.68 59.96
C SER A 28 -19.91 29.64 58.47
N VAL A 29 -20.89 29.88 57.60
CA VAL A 29 -20.65 30.09 56.18
C VAL A 29 -19.99 31.45 56.06
N SER A 30 -18.67 31.46 55.94
CA SER A 30 -17.93 32.64 55.58
C SER A 30 -18.22 32.96 54.12
N ILE A 31 -19.11 33.94 53.86
CA ILE A 31 -19.38 34.44 52.52
C ILE A 31 -18.14 35.26 52.12
N ALA A 32 -17.34 34.71 51.22
CA ALA A 32 -16.22 35.45 50.64
C ALA A 32 -16.72 36.74 49.96
N PRO A 33 -15.96 37.83 50.01
CA PRO A 33 -16.36 39.09 49.44
C PRO A 33 -16.59 38.95 47.90
N ALA A 34 -17.56 39.72 47.39
CA ALA A 34 -17.98 39.63 45.98
C ALA A 34 -16.83 39.79 44.98
N ALA A 35 -15.80 40.60 45.29
CA ALA A 35 -14.63 40.79 44.49
C ALA A 35 -13.80 39.52 44.25
N ASP A 36 -13.73 38.58 45.21
CA ASP A 36 -13.02 37.31 45.07
C ASP A 36 -13.75 36.30 44.17
N ARG A 37 -15.06 36.48 43.99
CA ARG A 37 -15.86 35.64 43.08
C ARG A 37 -15.68 36.08 41.63
N GLU A 38 -15.71 37.38 41.34
CA GLU A 38 -15.52 37.90 40.00
C GLU A 38 -14.14 37.52 39.41
N THR A 39 -13.07 37.62 40.20
CA THR A 39 -11.72 37.24 39.76
C THR A 39 -11.57 35.75 39.53
N ARG A 40 -12.26 34.89 40.29
CA ARG A 40 -12.27 33.43 40.09
C ARG A 40 -13.07 33.03 38.85
N ASP A 41 -14.19 33.68 38.58
CA ASP A 41 -15.01 33.40 37.39
C ASP A 41 -14.27 33.85 36.12
N ASP A 42 -13.54 34.96 36.14
CA ASP A 42 -12.68 35.41 35.06
C ASP A 42 -11.51 34.44 34.79
N ASP A 43 -10.86 33.92 35.82
CA ASP A 43 -9.75 32.95 35.67
C ASP A 43 -10.25 31.60 35.17
N VAL A 44 -11.44 31.14 35.58
CA VAL A 44 -12.07 29.93 35.08
C VAL A 44 -12.43 30.09 33.59
N SER A 45 -13.01 31.24 33.21
CA SER A 45 -13.34 31.56 31.81
C SER A 45 -12.12 31.58 30.92
N ARG A 46 -11.05 32.30 31.30
CA ARG A 46 -9.77 32.33 30.53
C ARG A 46 -9.09 30.96 30.46
N SER A 47 -9.25 30.12 31.48
CA SER A 47 -8.70 28.75 31.46
C SER A 47 -9.49 27.85 30.49
N ALA A 48 -10.80 28.00 30.38
CA ALA A 48 -11.66 27.29 29.43
C ALA A 48 -11.29 27.69 28.00
N GLU A 49 -11.22 28.99 27.69
CA GLU A 49 -10.83 29.50 26.38
C GLU A 49 -9.44 28.98 25.93
N ARG A 50 -8.46 28.94 26.85
CA ARG A 50 -7.14 28.38 26.55
C ARG A 50 -7.18 26.88 26.26
N ARG A 51 -8.05 26.14 26.93
CA ARG A 51 -8.26 24.68 26.67
C ARG A 51 -8.89 24.47 25.30
N GLU A 52 -9.92 25.21 24.97
CA GLU A 52 -10.59 25.17 23.66
C GLU A 52 -9.62 25.51 22.52
N ALA A 53 -8.89 26.60 22.64
CA ALA A 53 -7.88 26.97 21.65
C ALA A 53 -6.76 25.91 21.48
N ARG A 54 -6.37 25.24 22.57
CA ARG A 54 -5.42 24.12 22.50
C ARG A 54 -6.02 22.87 21.82
N GLN A 55 -7.28 22.59 22.09
CA GLN A 55 -7.99 21.46 21.47
C GLN A 55 -8.18 21.71 19.96
N GLU A 56 -8.61 22.89 19.60
CA GLU A 56 -8.76 23.31 18.20
C GLU A 56 -7.43 23.21 17.42
N LYS A 57 -6.35 23.73 18.01
CA LYS A 57 -5.00 23.65 17.42
C LYS A 57 -4.50 22.21 17.30
N ARG A 58 -4.85 21.32 18.24
CA ARG A 58 -4.54 19.89 18.17
C ARG A 58 -5.36 19.21 17.06
N ALA A 59 -6.66 19.50 16.98
CA ALA A 59 -7.54 18.95 15.96
C ALA A 59 -7.08 19.38 14.55
N ALA A 60 -6.81 20.67 14.34
CA ALA A 60 -6.29 21.17 13.07
C ALA A 60 -4.94 20.54 12.67
N ARG A 61 -4.05 20.31 13.66
CA ARG A 61 -2.78 19.62 13.40
C ARG A 61 -2.98 18.15 13.03
N GLN A 62 -3.96 17.50 13.65
CA GLN A 62 -4.29 16.11 13.38
C GLN A 62 -4.92 15.96 12.00
N GLU A 63 -5.87 16.81 11.67
CA GLU A 63 -6.49 16.85 10.34
C GLU A 63 -5.46 17.10 9.22
N LYS A 64 -4.52 18.03 9.46
CA LYS A 64 -3.42 18.28 8.51
C LYS A 64 -2.56 17.01 8.30
N LYS A 65 -2.19 16.32 9.39
CA LYS A 65 -1.41 15.08 9.30
C LYS A 65 -2.16 13.97 8.57
N GLU A 66 -3.46 13.81 8.84
CA GLU A 66 -4.29 12.81 8.16
C GLU A 66 -4.43 13.12 6.66
N ARG A 67 -4.59 14.38 6.31
CA ARG A 67 -4.64 14.81 4.92
C ARG A 67 -3.32 14.56 4.20
N GLU A 68 -2.18 14.86 4.84
CA GLU A 68 -0.85 14.56 4.30
C GLU A 68 -0.63 13.05 4.13
N ALA A 69 -1.00 12.24 5.13
CA ALA A 69 -0.91 10.79 5.07
C ALA A 69 -1.79 10.18 3.95
N ARG A 70 -3.02 10.66 3.78
CA ARG A 70 -3.91 10.23 2.68
C ARG A 70 -3.34 10.60 1.32
N ARG A 71 -2.69 11.76 1.22
CA ARG A 71 -2.06 12.19 -0.02
C ARG A 71 -0.87 11.33 -0.37
N ALA A 72 0.02 11.06 0.60
CA ALA A 72 1.16 10.18 0.42
C ALA A 72 0.74 8.76 0.01
N ALA A 73 -0.25 8.17 0.70
CA ALA A 73 -0.78 6.85 0.35
C ALA A 73 -1.41 6.80 -1.06
N ARG A 74 -2.02 7.90 -1.51
CA ARG A 74 -2.57 7.98 -2.87
C ARG A 74 -1.48 8.08 -3.93
N GLU A 75 -0.41 8.81 -3.65
CA GLU A 75 0.75 8.94 -4.54
C GLU A 75 1.49 7.60 -4.65
N GLU A 76 1.70 6.90 -3.53
CA GLU A 76 2.29 5.56 -3.48
C GLU A 76 1.49 4.56 -4.33
N ARG A 77 0.17 4.45 -4.12
CA ARG A 77 -0.69 3.59 -4.92
C ARG A 77 -0.68 3.93 -6.41
N ARG A 78 -0.51 5.21 -6.74
CA ARG A 78 -0.41 5.63 -8.13
C ARG A 78 0.94 5.20 -8.74
N ALA A 79 2.02 5.33 -7.99
CA ALA A 79 3.35 4.87 -8.40
C ALA A 79 3.39 3.34 -8.56
N GLU A 80 2.81 2.59 -7.61
CA GLU A 80 2.67 1.13 -7.72
C GLU A 80 1.89 0.71 -8.97
N ARG A 81 0.75 1.38 -9.24
CA ARG A 81 -0.05 1.08 -10.43
C ARG A 81 0.66 1.44 -11.73
N GLN A 82 1.52 2.45 -11.74
CA GLN A 82 2.32 2.81 -12.90
C GLN A 82 3.47 1.82 -13.09
N ALA A 83 4.15 1.43 -12.00
CA ALA A 83 5.18 0.40 -12.04
C ALA A 83 4.64 -0.97 -12.50
N ALA A 84 3.44 -1.34 -12.04
CA ALA A 84 2.77 -2.57 -12.49
C ALA A 84 2.35 -2.57 -13.96
N LYS A 85 2.30 -1.40 -14.60
CA LYS A 85 2.01 -1.27 -16.04
C LYS A 85 3.27 -1.17 -16.89
N ASP A 86 4.43 -0.98 -16.27
CA ASP A 86 5.69 -0.99 -16.98
C ASP A 86 6.07 -2.43 -17.36
N PRO A 87 6.16 -2.77 -18.65
CA PRO A 87 6.49 -4.13 -19.09
C PRO A 87 7.79 -4.66 -18.50
N ARG A 88 8.78 -3.81 -18.28
CA ARG A 88 10.06 -4.20 -17.67
C ARG A 88 9.90 -4.67 -16.22
N SER A 89 9.05 -3.97 -15.45
CA SER A 89 8.73 -4.36 -14.07
C SER A 89 7.97 -5.68 -14.00
N VAL A 90 7.02 -5.88 -14.91
CA VAL A 90 6.28 -7.13 -15.05
C VAL A 90 7.23 -8.29 -15.36
N ALA A 91 8.08 -8.14 -16.38
CA ALA A 91 9.04 -9.17 -16.77
C ALA A 91 9.98 -9.54 -15.62
N ARG A 92 10.51 -8.56 -14.89
CA ARG A 92 11.39 -8.82 -13.74
C ARG A 92 10.69 -9.65 -12.66
N SER A 93 9.42 -9.37 -12.37
CA SER A 93 8.64 -10.12 -11.40
C SER A 93 8.36 -11.56 -11.82
N LEU A 94 8.35 -11.83 -13.11
CA LEU A 94 8.06 -13.13 -13.69
C LEU A 94 9.28 -14.03 -13.91
N LEU A 95 10.51 -13.50 -13.86
CA LEU A 95 11.73 -14.29 -14.12
C LEU A 95 11.78 -15.59 -13.31
N GLY A 96 11.47 -15.53 -12.02
CA GLY A 96 11.51 -16.68 -11.13
C GLY A 96 10.51 -17.79 -11.51
N GLU A 97 9.38 -17.47 -12.14
CA GLU A 97 8.40 -18.45 -12.62
C GLU A 97 8.95 -19.32 -13.74
N TYR A 98 9.91 -18.79 -14.52
CA TYR A 98 10.60 -19.48 -15.63
C TYR A 98 11.98 -20.02 -15.24
N GLY A 99 12.31 -20.00 -13.94
CA GLY A 99 13.58 -20.52 -13.42
C GLY A 99 14.77 -19.59 -13.62
N PHE A 100 14.55 -18.32 -13.95
CA PHE A 100 15.60 -17.33 -14.13
C PHE A 100 15.84 -16.55 -12.84
N SER A 101 17.11 -16.27 -12.53
CA SER A 101 17.50 -15.38 -11.45
C SER A 101 17.46 -13.90 -11.88
N ASP A 102 17.40 -12.96 -10.92
CA ASP A 102 17.23 -11.53 -11.21
C ASP A 102 18.43 -10.93 -11.99
N ASP A 103 19.61 -11.51 -11.91
CA ASP A 103 20.80 -11.11 -12.71
C ASP A 103 20.62 -11.34 -14.21
N GLN A 104 19.67 -12.20 -14.63
CA GLN A 104 19.35 -12.42 -16.03
C GLN A 104 18.56 -11.26 -16.66
N PHE A 105 17.99 -10.37 -15.82
CA PHE A 105 17.17 -9.26 -16.31
C PHE A 105 17.95 -8.31 -17.24
N GLY A 106 19.23 -8.04 -16.95
CA GLY A 106 20.03 -7.15 -17.79
C GLY A 106 20.18 -7.65 -19.23
N CYS A 107 20.31 -8.97 -19.40
CA CYS A 107 20.35 -9.59 -20.73
C CYS A 107 18.97 -9.57 -21.42
N LEU A 108 17.90 -9.82 -20.68
CA LEU A 108 16.53 -9.75 -21.16
C LEU A 108 16.18 -8.33 -21.65
N ASP A 109 16.55 -7.33 -20.86
CA ASP A 109 16.32 -5.92 -21.20
C ASP A 109 17.07 -5.55 -22.49
N ALA A 110 18.34 -5.91 -22.62
CA ALA A 110 19.13 -5.67 -23.82
C ALA A 110 18.52 -6.37 -25.04
N LEU A 111 18.06 -7.61 -24.87
CA LEU A 111 17.42 -8.39 -25.92
C LEU A 111 16.15 -7.69 -26.42
N TRP A 112 15.19 -7.43 -25.52
CA TRP A 112 13.90 -6.88 -25.91
C TRP A 112 13.91 -5.38 -26.26
N VAL A 113 14.91 -4.63 -25.78
CA VAL A 113 15.22 -3.30 -26.35
C VAL A 113 15.60 -3.42 -27.82
N SER A 114 16.41 -4.41 -28.18
CA SER A 114 16.83 -4.63 -29.58
C SER A 114 15.71 -5.14 -30.50
N GLU A 115 14.64 -5.72 -29.93
CA GLU A 115 13.50 -6.26 -30.67
C GLU A 115 12.42 -5.20 -30.93
N SER A 116 11.99 -4.50 -29.86
CA SER A 116 10.81 -3.63 -29.89
C SER A 116 10.91 -2.39 -29.02
N ASP A 117 12.02 -2.20 -28.29
CA ASP A 117 12.11 -1.25 -27.17
C ASP A 117 10.97 -1.42 -26.14
N TRP A 118 10.53 -2.68 -25.92
CA TRP A 118 9.42 -3.03 -25.03
C TRP A 118 8.04 -2.52 -25.46
N GLU A 119 7.88 -2.16 -26.72
CA GLU A 119 6.59 -1.71 -27.24
C GLU A 119 5.66 -2.91 -27.50
N VAL A 120 4.48 -2.86 -26.90
CA VAL A 120 3.46 -3.93 -26.98
C VAL A 120 2.88 -4.05 -28.37
N ASP A 121 2.81 -2.96 -29.09
CA ASP A 121 2.24 -2.83 -30.44
C ASP A 121 3.31 -2.66 -31.52
N ALA A 122 4.57 -3.02 -31.23
CA ALA A 122 5.63 -3.02 -32.23
C ALA A 122 5.33 -3.99 -33.35
N ASP A 123 5.11 -3.47 -34.54
CA ASP A 123 4.76 -4.23 -35.76
C ASP A 123 5.91 -4.15 -36.78
N ASN A 124 6.44 -5.30 -37.18
CA ASN A 124 7.53 -5.34 -38.17
C ASN A 124 6.96 -5.27 -39.59
N PRO A 125 7.26 -4.22 -40.35
CA PRO A 125 6.66 -4.00 -41.69
C PRO A 125 7.07 -5.03 -42.76
N THR A 126 8.07 -5.88 -42.48
CA THR A 126 8.64 -6.84 -43.42
C THR A 126 8.48 -8.30 -43.04
N SER A 127 7.94 -8.56 -41.84
CA SER A 127 7.69 -9.91 -41.34
C SER A 127 6.41 -9.95 -40.47
N SER A 128 6.01 -11.12 -40.00
CA SER A 128 4.91 -11.26 -39.08
C SER A 128 5.32 -11.11 -37.61
N ALA A 129 6.52 -10.55 -37.31
CA ALA A 129 7.01 -10.33 -35.97
C ALA A 129 6.26 -9.19 -35.29
N TYR A 130 5.74 -9.44 -34.06
CA TYR A 130 4.91 -8.50 -33.34
C TYR A 130 5.16 -8.49 -31.83
N GLY A 131 5.04 -7.31 -31.23
CA GLY A 131 5.05 -7.07 -29.82
C GLY A 131 6.44 -7.12 -29.16
N ILE A 132 6.47 -7.16 -27.83
CA ILE A 132 7.70 -7.06 -27.04
C ILE A 132 8.78 -8.04 -27.47
N PRO A 133 8.51 -9.36 -27.57
CA PRO A 133 9.52 -10.36 -27.97
C PRO A 133 9.63 -10.56 -29.47
N GLN A 134 8.89 -9.82 -30.31
CA GLN A 134 8.83 -9.96 -31.77
C GLN A 134 8.50 -11.40 -32.24
N ALA A 135 7.48 -11.99 -31.62
CA ALA A 135 7.01 -13.32 -32.00
C ALA A 135 6.41 -13.31 -33.40
N LEU A 136 6.71 -14.34 -34.20
CA LEU A 136 6.16 -14.50 -35.54
C LEU A 136 4.70 -14.98 -35.47
N THR A 137 3.74 -14.10 -35.72
CA THR A 137 2.31 -14.37 -35.56
C THR A 137 1.76 -15.40 -36.55
N GLU A 138 2.44 -15.64 -37.66
CA GLU A 138 2.04 -16.62 -38.64
C GLU A 138 2.52 -18.05 -38.34
N THR A 139 3.57 -18.20 -37.51
CA THR A 139 4.22 -19.49 -37.30
C THR A 139 4.20 -20.00 -35.87
N HIS A 140 4.05 -19.08 -34.89
CA HIS A 140 3.94 -19.47 -33.49
C HIS A 140 2.47 -19.61 -33.06
N ASP A 141 2.22 -20.56 -32.17
CA ASP A 141 0.93 -20.69 -31.51
C ASP A 141 0.90 -19.67 -30.35
N LEU A 142 0.22 -18.55 -30.58
CA LEU A 142 0.17 -17.43 -29.66
C LEU A 142 -1.15 -17.42 -28.88
N PRO A 143 -1.13 -17.03 -27.58
CA PRO A 143 -2.36 -16.82 -26.81
C PRO A 143 -3.31 -15.81 -27.46
N ALA A 144 -4.61 -15.93 -27.19
CA ALA A 144 -5.65 -15.14 -27.83
C ALA A 144 -5.51 -13.61 -27.60
N ASP A 145 -4.99 -13.19 -26.45
CA ASP A 145 -4.78 -11.81 -26.04
C ASP A 145 -3.35 -11.29 -26.30
N TYR A 146 -2.50 -12.10 -26.97
CA TYR A 146 -1.11 -11.74 -27.28
C TYR A 146 -0.96 -10.38 -27.96
N MET A 147 -1.85 -10.04 -28.88
CA MET A 147 -1.75 -8.81 -29.67
C MET A 147 -1.97 -7.51 -28.86
N THR A 148 -2.52 -7.59 -27.64
CA THR A 148 -2.95 -6.41 -26.90
C THR A 148 -2.51 -6.38 -25.44
N ASP A 149 -2.01 -7.49 -24.89
CA ASP A 149 -1.65 -7.61 -23.48
C ASP A 149 -0.15 -7.84 -23.28
N ALA A 150 0.49 -6.89 -22.59
CA ALA A 150 1.94 -6.90 -22.35
C ALA A 150 2.38 -8.11 -21.51
N GLU A 151 1.61 -8.49 -20.49
CA GLU A 151 1.96 -9.63 -19.62
C GLU A 151 1.90 -10.94 -20.42
N THR A 152 0.90 -11.09 -21.26
CA THR A 152 0.78 -12.26 -22.16
C THR A 152 1.98 -12.37 -23.09
N GLN A 153 2.42 -11.26 -23.70
CA GLN A 153 3.61 -11.24 -24.54
C GLN A 153 4.89 -11.59 -23.77
N ILE A 154 5.05 -11.03 -22.58
CA ILE A 154 6.19 -11.29 -21.71
C ILE A 154 6.23 -12.76 -21.28
N ARG A 155 5.11 -13.32 -20.84
CA ARG A 155 5.01 -14.74 -20.46
C ARG A 155 5.35 -15.67 -21.60
N TRP A 156 4.82 -15.39 -22.79
CA TRP A 156 5.14 -16.16 -23.98
C TRP A 156 6.65 -16.07 -24.31
N GLY A 157 7.21 -14.86 -24.34
CA GLY A 157 8.63 -14.63 -24.62
C GLY A 157 9.59 -15.27 -23.62
N LEU A 158 9.27 -15.23 -22.32
CA LEU A 158 10.06 -15.90 -21.28
C LEU A 158 10.02 -17.43 -21.44
N GLY A 159 8.86 -17.99 -21.77
CA GLY A 159 8.70 -19.41 -22.08
C GLY A 159 9.53 -19.81 -23.33
N TYR A 160 9.43 -19.02 -24.40
CA TYR A 160 10.21 -19.24 -25.60
C TYR A 160 11.74 -19.22 -25.34
N ILE A 161 12.22 -18.26 -24.52
CA ILE A 161 13.62 -18.17 -24.12
C ILE A 161 14.03 -19.39 -23.30
N ALA A 162 13.18 -19.83 -22.36
CA ALA A 162 13.46 -21.01 -21.54
C ALA A 162 13.61 -22.27 -22.39
N ASP A 163 12.70 -22.47 -23.31
CA ASP A 163 12.64 -23.69 -24.16
C ASP A 163 13.72 -23.70 -25.22
N SER A 164 14.04 -22.54 -25.85
CA SER A 164 14.94 -22.47 -26.99
C SER A 164 16.39 -22.18 -26.63
N TYR A 165 16.62 -21.40 -25.55
CA TYR A 165 17.97 -20.89 -25.20
C TYR A 165 18.38 -21.23 -23.78
N GLY A 166 17.46 -21.66 -22.92
CA GLY A 166 17.72 -22.00 -21.54
C GLY A 166 17.89 -20.80 -20.60
N SER A 167 18.27 -19.62 -21.11
CA SER A 167 18.35 -18.38 -20.31
C SER A 167 18.30 -17.11 -21.16
N PRO A 168 17.91 -15.96 -20.57
CA PRO A 168 17.95 -14.66 -21.24
C PRO A 168 19.35 -14.25 -21.72
N CYS A 169 20.40 -14.53 -20.96
CA CYS A 169 21.77 -14.21 -21.38
C CYS A 169 22.21 -15.06 -22.56
N SER A 170 21.86 -16.35 -22.61
CA SER A 170 22.15 -17.21 -23.77
C SER A 170 21.37 -16.75 -25.02
N ALA A 171 20.14 -16.33 -24.88
CA ALA A 171 19.34 -15.76 -25.98
C ALA A 171 19.95 -14.46 -26.51
N TRP A 172 20.41 -13.59 -25.61
CA TRP A 172 21.09 -12.33 -25.97
C TRP A 172 22.41 -12.58 -26.70
N GLU A 173 23.25 -13.49 -26.21
CA GLU A 173 24.49 -13.90 -26.87
C GLU A 173 24.22 -14.45 -28.27
N PHE A 174 23.20 -15.30 -28.41
CA PHE A 174 22.80 -15.84 -29.72
C PHE A 174 22.33 -14.73 -30.67
N LYS A 175 21.48 -13.80 -30.18
CA LYS A 175 21.02 -12.63 -30.96
C LYS A 175 22.20 -11.78 -31.47
N GLN A 176 23.17 -11.51 -30.60
CA GLN A 176 24.36 -10.72 -30.99
C GLN A 176 25.18 -11.41 -32.08
N ALA A 177 25.25 -12.73 -32.07
CA ALA A 177 26.01 -13.49 -33.08
C ALA A 177 25.27 -13.66 -34.41
N ASN A 178 23.92 -13.73 -34.38
CA ASN A 178 23.11 -14.15 -35.53
C ASN A 178 22.15 -13.06 -36.04
N ASN A 179 21.94 -11.96 -35.32
CA ASN A 179 20.96 -10.88 -35.54
C ASN A 179 19.48 -11.31 -35.48
N TRP A 180 19.22 -12.49 -34.92
CA TRP A 180 17.87 -12.99 -34.60
C TRP A 180 17.93 -13.93 -33.38
N TYR A 181 16.79 -14.25 -32.82
CA TYR A 181 16.70 -15.24 -31.74
C TYR A 181 15.36 -15.95 -31.75
#